data_14a576c5365e85494bca42ab2975388d
#
_entry.id   14a576c5365e85494bca42ab2975388d
#
_cell.length_a   1.000
_cell.length_b   1.000
_cell.length_c   1.000
_cell.angle_alpha   90.00
_cell.angle_beta   90.00
_cell.angle_gamma   90.00
#
_symmetry.space_group_name_H-M   'P 1'
#
loop_
_entity.id
_entity.type
_entity.pdbx_description
1 polymer ?
#
loop_
_entity_poly.entity_id
_entity_poly.type
_entity_poly.pdbx_seq_one_letter_code
_entity_poly.pdbx_strand_id
1 'polypeptide(L)'
;DVGAGKGPVRREVVRIVTPGTLTEEALLNDRQDNLLLAVHRLDTDWGLAALDLSAGRFCVQQVTTSEALLGEIQRLQPAEIIVNEAVVLPTELAADTRLHNQPAWLFETDSARRQLHEQFGTRDLAGFGCAALPAAIGAAGGLLQYVANTQRTALPHIRSLSVENRSDSLVLDAATRRNLELEQATSGNLRHTLVGVLDRTATAMGGRLLRRWIHRPLRDQAVLEQRLQCTGALIDRDCHTGINASLRGCADIERILSRIALKSARPRDLSGLRDSLALLPDLDAQLSSIADPLINRLSAELDRHAGTHALLQCAIRETPPVLLRDGGVIAAGYAADLDEL
;
A
#
# COMPACT_ATOMS: atom_id res chain seq x y z
N ASP A 1 23.73 -17.66 -12.53
CA ASP A 1 24.71 -18.63 -13.08
C ASP A 1 26.06 -17.96 -13.24
N VAL A 2 26.91 -18.08 -12.26
CA VAL A 2 28.34 -17.78 -12.35
C VAL A 2 29.02 -19.06 -12.85
N GLY A 3 28.78 -19.37 -14.14
CA GLY A 3 29.26 -20.61 -14.76
C GLY A 3 30.16 -20.32 -15.97
N ALA A 4 31.47 -20.50 -15.79
CA ALA A 4 32.45 -20.99 -16.80
C ALA A 4 32.35 -20.44 -18.23
N GLY A 5 32.42 -19.13 -18.42
CA GLY A 5 32.71 -18.56 -19.76
C GLY A 5 33.81 -17.51 -19.66
N LYS A 6 34.88 -17.63 -20.46
CA LYS A 6 35.97 -16.65 -20.59
C LYS A 6 35.54 -15.34 -21.30
N GLY A 7 34.37 -14.78 -20.95
CA GLY A 7 33.82 -13.56 -21.54
C GLY A 7 33.21 -12.64 -20.50
N PRO A 8 32.92 -11.35 -20.82
CA PRO A 8 32.24 -10.45 -19.89
C PRO A 8 30.84 -10.99 -19.57
N VAL A 9 30.47 -10.91 -18.29
CA VAL A 9 29.14 -11.34 -17.79
C VAL A 9 28.04 -10.56 -18.53
N ARG A 10 27.06 -11.26 -19.10
CA ARG A 10 25.92 -10.65 -19.78
C ARG A 10 25.14 -9.79 -18.76
N ARG A 11 24.92 -8.54 -19.11
CA ARG A 11 24.17 -7.59 -18.29
C ARG A 11 22.77 -7.41 -18.87
N GLU A 12 21.77 -7.51 -18.03
CA GLU A 12 20.36 -7.30 -18.40
C GLU A 12 19.73 -6.31 -17.44
N VAL A 13 18.74 -5.53 -17.93
CA VAL A 13 17.93 -4.65 -17.07
C VAL A 13 16.97 -5.53 -16.30
N VAL A 14 17.15 -5.60 -14.99
CA VAL A 14 16.32 -6.40 -14.08
C VAL A 14 15.04 -5.66 -13.72
N ARG A 15 15.13 -4.37 -13.47
CA ARG A 15 13.97 -3.49 -13.19
C ARG A 15 14.33 -2.03 -13.48
N ILE A 16 13.29 -1.21 -13.65
CA ILE A 16 13.37 0.24 -13.75
C ILE A 16 12.72 0.80 -12.48
N VAL A 17 13.45 1.65 -11.77
CA VAL A 17 12.93 2.29 -10.54
C VAL A 17 12.52 3.71 -10.88
N THR A 18 11.26 4.04 -10.59
CA THR A 18 10.69 5.38 -10.76
C THR A 18 10.13 5.88 -9.41
N PRO A 19 9.84 7.17 -9.23
CA PRO A 19 9.33 7.68 -7.97
C PRO A 19 8.08 6.94 -7.43
N GLY A 20 7.16 6.54 -8.32
CA GLY A 20 5.94 5.81 -7.96
C GLY A 20 6.13 4.30 -7.78
N THR A 21 7.27 3.74 -8.18
CA THR A 21 7.56 2.31 -8.09
C THR A 21 8.63 1.95 -7.05
N LEU A 22 8.94 2.86 -6.15
CA LEU A 22 9.87 2.62 -5.04
C LEU A 22 9.33 1.57 -4.07
N THR A 23 10.19 0.63 -3.68
CA THR A 23 9.89 -0.41 -2.68
C THR A 23 10.97 -0.51 -1.59
N GLU A 24 12.10 0.17 -1.78
CA GLU A 24 13.20 0.21 -0.81
C GLU A 24 12.83 1.07 0.39
N GLU A 25 12.91 0.49 1.59
CA GLU A 25 12.58 1.12 2.86
C GLU A 25 13.33 2.45 3.07
N ALA A 26 14.63 2.48 2.77
CA ALA A 26 15.47 3.67 2.97
C ALA A 26 15.07 4.89 2.12
N LEU A 27 14.27 4.69 1.06
CA LEU A 27 13.82 5.75 0.15
C LEU A 27 12.36 6.15 0.36
N LEU A 28 11.64 5.43 1.22
CA LEU A 28 10.22 5.65 1.48
C LEU A 28 10.02 6.37 2.81
N ASN A 29 8.97 7.20 2.87
CA ASN A 29 8.46 7.67 4.15
C ASN A 29 7.61 6.56 4.79
N ASP A 30 7.93 6.16 6.02
CA ASP A 30 7.28 5.03 6.68
C ASP A 30 5.79 5.26 6.90
N ARG A 31 5.39 6.51 7.16
CA ARG A 31 4.04 6.88 7.55
C ARG A 31 3.20 7.46 6.43
N GLN A 32 3.72 7.48 5.19
CA GLN A 32 3.02 7.97 4.00
C GLN A 32 2.93 6.88 2.94
N ASP A 33 1.80 6.85 2.22
CA ASP A 33 1.65 6.02 1.02
C ASP A 33 2.56 6.56 -0.08
N ASN A 34 3.18 5.69 -0.86
CA ASN A 34 3.94 6.06 -2.05
C ASN A 34 3.13 5.72 -3.31
N LEU A 35 2.30 6.66 -3.75
CA LEU A 35 1.31 6.40 -4.78
C LEU A 35 1.85 6.67 -6.19
N LEU A 36 1.69 5.68 -7.06
CA LEU A 36 1.67 5.82 -8.51
C LEU A 36 0.21 6.00 -8.94
N LEU A 37 -0.08 7.06 -9.67
CA LEU A 37 -1.42 7.38 -10.16
C LEU A 37 -1.48 7.26 -11.68
N ALA A 38 -2.48 6.55 -12.19
CA ALA A 38 -2.84 6.58 -13.60
C ALA A 38 -4.10 7.44 -13.81
N VAL A 39 -4.08 8.28 -14.84
CA VAL A 39 -5.21 9.10 -15.26
C VAL A 39 -5.56 8.77 -16.70
N HIS A 40 -6.83 8.46 -16.94
CA HIS A 40 -7.38 8.18 -18.25
C HIS A 40 -8.70 8.92 -18.42
N ARG A 41 -9.03 9.27 -19.65
CA ARG A 41 -10.33 9.86 -20.00
C ARG A 41 -11.02 9.00 -21.04
N LEU A 42 -12.25 8.64 -20.75
CA LEU A 42 -13.13 7.97 -21.69
C LEU A 42 -14.43 8.78 -21.80
N ASP A 43 -14.72 9.30 -22.98
CA ASP A 43 -15.82 10.22 -23.22
C ASP A 43 -15.76 11.45 -22.28
N THR A 44 -16.74 11.59 -21.40
CA THR A 44 -16.82 12.68 -20.41
C THR A 44 -16.16 12.34 -19.08
N ASP A 45 -15.88 11.06 -18.83
CA ASP A 45 -15.48 10.56 -17.54
C ASP A 45 -13.96 10.46 -17.41
N TRP A 46 -13.46 10.86 -16.25
CA TRP A 46 -12.08 10.69 -15.85
C TRP A 46 -11.96 9.45 -14.96
N GLY A 47 -11.15 8.50 -15.38
CA GLY A 47 -10.73 7.35 -14.57
C GLY A 47 -9.41 7.62 -13.87
N LEU A 48 -9.37 7.33 -12.59
CA LEU A 48 -8.17 7.35 -11.77
C LEU A 48 -7.92 5.95 -11.22
N ALA A 49 -6.65 5.54 -11.24
CA ALA A 49 -6.20 4.33 -10.57
C ALA A 49 -4.95 4.67 -9.76
N ALA A 50 -4.96 4.41 -8.47
CA ALA A 50 -3.85 4.69 -7.57
C ALA A 50 -3.33 3.39 -6.94
N LEU A 51 -2.03 3.18 -7.02
CA LEU A 51 -1.34 2.01 -6.51
C LEU A 51 -0.20 2.43 -5.59
N ASP A 52 -0.20 1.94 -4.37
CA ASP A 52 1.01 1.84 -3.54
C ASP A 52 1.64 0.47 -3.77
N LEU A 53 2.67 0.42 -4.63
CA LEU A 53 3.37 -0.82 -4.94
C LEU A 53 4.05 -1.41 -3.71
N SER A 54 4.51 -0.56 -2.80
CA SER A 54 5.22 -0.98 -1.59
C SER A 54 4.32 -1.63 -0.55
N ALA A 55 3.03 -1.30 -0.54
CA ALA A 55 2.04 -1.85 0.41
C ALA A 55 0.99 -2.76 -0.27
N GLY A 56 1.00 -2.86 -1.61
CA GLY A 56 0.04 -3.67 -2.37
C GLY A 56 -1.38 -3.08 -2.40
N ARG A 57 -1.55 -1.80 -2.03
CA ARG A 57 -2.84 -1.13 -2.01
C ARG A 57 -3.19 -0.59 -3.39
N PHE A 58 -4.29 -1.07 -3.97
CA PHE A 58 -4.76 -0.64 -5.28
C PHE A 58 -6.20 -0.15 -5.19
N CYS A 59 -6.45 1.10 -5.62
CA CYS A 59 -7.80 1.66 -5.64
C CYS A 59 -8.07 2.39 -6.96
N VAL A 60 -9.36 2.46 -7.31
CA VAL A 60 -9.85 3.16 -8.50
C VAL A 60 -10.99 4.09 -8.17
N GLN A 61 -11.12 5.11 -8.98
CA GLN A 61 -12.18 6.09 -8.89
C GLN A 61 -12.56 6.60 -10.29
N GLN A 62 -13.80 7.00 -10.47
CA GLN A 62 -14.27 7.68 -11.68
C GLN A 62 -14.95 8.99 -11.30
N VAL A 63 -14.62 10.08 -12.00
CA VAL A 63 -15.17 11.40 -11.78
C VAL A 63 -15.53 12.04 -13.12
N THR A 64 -16.50 12.96 -13.12
CA THR A 64 -17.06 13.54 -14.35
C THR A 64 -16.51 14.92 -14.68
N THR A 65 -15.85 15.61 -13.74
CA THR A 65 -15.36 16.96 -13.95
C THR A 65 -13.85 17.08 -13.74
N SER A 66 -13.23 18.01 -14.46
CA SER A 66 -11.80 18.30 -14.30
C SER A 66 -11.46 18.84 -12.91
N GLU A 67 -12.37 19.60 -12.30
CA GLU A 67 -12.21 20.08 -10.92
C GLU A 67 -12.16 18.93 -9.93
N ALA A 68 -13.05 17.92 -10.09
CA ALA A 68 -13.03 16.73 -9.28
C ALA A 68 -11.74 15.92 -9.46
N LEU A 69 -11.25 15.77 -10.71
CA LEU A 69 -9.95 15.14 -11.00
C LEU A 69 -8.81 15.84 -10.25
N LEU A 70 -8.70 17.17 -10.41
CA LEU A 70 -7.63 17.94 -9.77
C LEU A 70 -7.72 17.85 -8.23
N GLY A 71 -8.93 17.89 -7.67
CA GLY A 71 -9.15 17.71 -6.23
C GLY A 71 -8.67 16.35 -5.72
N GLU A 72 -8.90 15.29 -6.49
CA GLU A 72 -8.43 13.94 -6.11
C GLU A 72 -6.91 13.78 -6.25
N ILE A 73 -6.30 14.34 -7.30
CA ILE A 73 -4.83 14.35 -7.44
C ILE A 73 -4.18 15.08 -6.27
N GLN A 74 -4.74 16.22 -5.86
CA GLN A 74 -4.27 16.98 -4.71
C GLN A 74 -4.46 16.24 -3.39
N ARG A 75 -5.56 15.45 -3.25
CA ARG A 75 -5.80 14.61 -2.09
C ARG A 75 -4.81 13.45 -2.00
N LEU A 76 -4.58 12.77 -3.12
CA LEU A 76 -3.74 11.57 -3.20
C LEU A 76 -2.25 11.89 -3.10
N GLN A 77 -1.83 13.09 -3.53
CA GLN A 77 -0.41 13.53 -3.54
C GLN A 77 0.53 12.46 -4.12
N PRO A 78 0.26 11.93 -5.34
CA PRO A 78 1.04 10.85 -5.89
C PRO A 78 2.50 11.26 -6.10
N ALA A 79 3.42 10.30 -5.94
CA ALA A 79 4.83 10.49 -6.24
C ALA A 79 5.10 10.56 -7.76
N GLU A 80 4.22 9.92 -8.54
CA GLU A 80 4.32 9.85 -10.00
C GLU A 80 2.91 9.74 -10.61
N ILE A 81 2.70 10.37 -11.77
CA ILE A 81 1.43 10.36 -12.50
C ILE A 81 1.69 9.86 -13.92
N ILE A 82 1.01 8.82 -14.33
CA ILE A 82 1.00 8.38 -15.73
C ILE A 82 -0.34 8.74 -16.38
N VAL A 83 -0.27 9.18 -17.63
CA VAL A 83 -1.45 9.59 -18.38
C VAL A 83 -1.44 9.03 -19.79
N ASN A 84 -2.62 8.77 -20.32
CA ASN A 84 -2.79 8.44 -21.72
C ASN A 84 -2.41 9.65 -22.60
N GLU A 85 -1.41 9.49 -23.47
CA GLU A 85 -0.90 10.55 -24.35
C GLU A 85 -1.94 11.17 -25.28
N ALA A 86 -3.03 10.44 -25.61
CA ALA A 86 -4.11 10.91 -26.45
C ALA A 86 -5.11 11.80 -25.72
N VAL A 87 -4.99 11.95 -24.41
CA VAL A 87 -5.96 12.68 -23.57
C VAL A 87 -5.53 14.15 -23.45
N VAL A 88 -6.48 15.06 -23.71
CA VAL A 88 -6.30 16.49 -23.42
C VAL A 88 -6.50 16.74 -21.95
N LEU A 89 -5.43 17.13 -21.27
CA LEU A 89 -5.40 17.35 -19.82
C LEU A 89 -5.80 18.79 -19.45
N PRO A 90 -6.36 19.01 -18.26
CA PRO A 90 -6.45 20.35 -17.69
C PRO A 90 -5.08 21.02 -17.59
N THR A 91 -5.02 22.34 -17.79
CA THR A 91 -3.76 23.09 -17.84
C THR A 91 -2.90 22.89 -16.57
N GLU A 92 -3.54 22.86 -15.41
CA GLU A 92 -2.90 22.68 -14.12
C GLU A 92 -2.22 21.29 -14.01
N LEU A 93 -2.86 20.26 -14.55
CA LEU A 93 -2.30 18.90 -14.57
C LEU A 93 -1.21 18.76 -15.64
N ALA A 94 -1.40 19.38 -16.81
CA ALA A 94 -0.41 19.34 -17.88
C ALA A 94 0.94 19.99 -17.49
N ALA A 95 0.93 20.91 -16.52
CA ALA A 95 2.12 21.57 -16.00
C ALA A 95 2.77 20.79 -14.82
N ASP A 96 2.19 19.66 -14.37
CA ASP A 96 2.74 18.87 -13.26
C ASP A 96 3.99 18.12 -13.68
N THR A 97 5.09 18.36 -12.98
CA THR A 97 6.41 17.76 -13.28
C THR A 97 6.49 16.26 -12.97
N ARG A 98 5.52 15.71 -12.24
CA ARG A 98 5.41 14.27 -11.91
C ARG A 98 4.72 13.48 -13.02
N LEU A 99 4.28 14.15 -14.09
CA LEU A 99 3.46 13.58 -15.14
C LEU A 99 4.33 12.95 -16.24
N HIS A 100 3.97 11.71 -16.60
CA HIS A 100 4.61 10.94 -17.66
C HIS A 100 3.56 10.41 -18.65
N ASN A 101 3.71 10.78 -19.92
CA ASN A 101 2.84 10.28 -20.99
C ASN A 101 3.11 8.81 -21.25
N GLN A 102 2.05 8.04 -21.44
CA GLN A 102 2.10 6.64 -21.83
C GLN A 102 1.26 6.39 -23.09
N PRO A 103 1.63 5.42 -23.92
CA PRO A 103 0.91 5.09 -25.15
C PRO A 103 -0.57 4.79 -24.89
N ALA A 104 -1.44 5.28 -25.76
CA ALA A 104 -2.89 5.16 -25.63
C ALA A 104 -3.40 3.72 -25.52
N TRP A 105 -2.75 2.77 -26.19
CA TRP A 105 -3.14 1.36 -26.18
C TRP A 105 -3.04 0.70 -24.80
N LEU A 106 -2.24 1.25 -23.87
CA LEU A 106 -2.17 0.76 -22.49
C LEU A 106 -3.47 0.96 -21.72
N PHE A 107 -4.28 1.92 -22.14
CA PHE A 107 -5.51 2.31 -21.45
C PHE A 107 -6.77 1.77 -22.13
N GLU A 108 -6.62 0.91 -23.12
CA GLU A 108 -7.75 0.33 -23.85
C GLU A 108 -8.56 -0.58 -22.88
N THR A 109 -9.87 -0.28 -22.75
CA THR A 109 -10.73 -0.80 -21.70
C THR A 109 -10.88 -2.34 -21.74
N ASP A 110 -10.98 -2.94 -22.91
CA ASP A 110 -11.17 -4.39 -23.03
C ASP A 110 -9.87 -5.15 -22.71
N SER A 111 -8.74 -4.62 -23.10
CA SER A 111 -7.42 -5.15 -22.72
C SER A 111 -7.16 -4.98 -21.23
N ALA A 112 -7.48 -3.81 -20.68
CA ALA A 112 -7.41 -3.53 -19.25
C ALA A 112 -8.28 -4.50 -18.43
N ARG A 113 -9.50 -4.77 -18.90
CA ARG A 113 -10.42 -5.72 -18.26
C ARG A 113 -9.84 -7.14 -18.22
N ARG A 114 -9.30 -7.61 -19.35
CA ARG A 114 -8.64 -8.94 -19.42
C ARG A 114 -7.46 -9.03 -18.47
N GLN A 115 -6.62 -8.00 -18.44
CA GLN A 115 -5.46 -7.94 -17.55
C GLN A 115 -5.85 -7.96 -16.07
N LEU A 116 -6.89 -7.22 -15.68
CA LEU A 116 -7.41 -7.22 -14.30
C LEU A 116 -8.01 -8.60 -13.93
N HIS A 117 -8.72 -9.27 -14.86
CA HIS A 117 -9.21 -10.63 -14.64
C HIS A 117 -8.06 -11.61 -14.39
N GLU A 118 -7.00 -11.53 -15.19
CA GLU A 118 -5.79 -12.35 -15.03
C GLU A 118 -5.08 -12.07 -13.72
N GLN A 119 -4.87 -10.78 -13.40
CA GLN A 119 -4.18 -10.35 -12.17
C GLN A 119 -4.89 -10.86 -10.90
N PHE A 120 -6.23 -10.79 -10.87
CA PHE A 120 -7.01 -11.18 -9.69
C PHE A 120 -7.56 -12.61 -9.74
N GLY A 121 -7.35 -13.35 -10.82
CA GLY A 121 -7.87 -14.70 -11.00
C GLY A 121 -9.40 -14.77 -10.99
N THR A 122 -10.07 -13.73 -11.49
CA THR A 122 -11.54 -13.60 -11.45
C THR A 122 -12.16 -13.67 -12.86
N ARG A 123 -13.44 -14.06 -12.92
CA ARG A 123 -14.20 -14.09 -14.18
C ARG A 123 -14.83 -12.74 -14.52
N ASP A 124 -15.09 -11.91 -13.52
CA ASP A 124 -15.67 -10.57 -13.69
C ASP A 124 -15.14 -9.61 -12.62
N LEU A 125 -15.42 -8.33 -12.80
CA LEU A 125 -15.02 -7.25 -11.88
C LEU A 125 -16.18 -6.76 -10.99
N ALA A 126 -17.34 -7.45 -11.02
CA ALA A 126 -18.50 -7.04 -10.24
C ALA A 126 -18.24 -7.14 -8.74
N GLY A 127 -17.50 -8.18 -8.31
CA GLY A 127 -17.11 -8.37 -6.92
C GLY A 127 -16.23 -7.25 -6.35
N PHE A 128 -15.51 -6.51 -7.22
CA PHE A 128 -14.72 -5.33 -6.84
C PHE A 128 -15.51 -4.02 -6.93
N GLY A 129 -16.76 -4.04 -7.46
CA GLY A 129 -17.59 -2.86 -7.61
C GLY A 129 -17.22 -1.92 -8.76
N CYS A 130 -16.23 -2.26 -9.59
CA CYS A 130 -15.72 -1.41 -10.66
C CYS A 130 -16.24 -1.76 -12.06
N ALA A 131 -17.06 -2.79 -12.22
CA ALA A 131 -17.52 -3.29 -13.52
C ALA A 131 -18.20 -2.20 -14.41
N ALA A 132 -18.88 -1.23 -13.79
CA ALA A 132 -19.58 -0.13 -14.45
C ALA A 132 -18.71 1.15 -14.57
N LEU A 133 -17.41 1.09 -14.33
CA LEU A 133 -16.48 2.23 -14.33
C LEU A 133 -15.43 2.10 -15.44
N PRO A 134 -15.79 2.20 -16.73
CA PRO A 134 -14.89 1.88 -17.84
C PRO A 134 -13.65 2.77 -17.91
N ALA A 135 -13.76 4.07 -17.60
CA ALA A 135 -12.61 4.95 -17.55
C ALA A 135 -11.63 4.56 -16.43
N ALA A 136 -12.15 4.19 -15.26
CA ALA A 136 -11.33 3.72 -14.14
C ALA A 136 -10.67 2.37 -14.43
N ILE A 137 -11.36 1.47 -15.14
CA ILE A 137 -10.80 0.19 -15.60
C ILE A 137 -9.63 0.45 -16.56
N GLY A 138 -9.80 1.36 -17.55
CA GLY A 138 -8.72 1.73 -18.46
C GLY A 138 -7.50 2.28 -17.73
N ALA A 139 -7.72 3.17 -16.76
CA ALA A 139 -6.65 3.69 -15.90
C ALA A 139 -5.95 2.57 -15.11
N ALA A 140 -6.71 1.61 -14.54
CA ALA A 140 -6.17 0.50 -13.77
C ALA A 140 -5.31 -0.45 -14.62
N GLY A 141 -5.77 -0.77 -15.84
CA GLY A 141 -4.99 -1.59 -16.78
C GLY A 141 -3.70 -0.89 -17.20
N GLY A 142 -3.76 0.39 -17.59
CA GLY A 142 -2.59 1.17 -17.93
C GLY A 142 -1.56 1.21 -16.80
N LEU A 143 -2.04 1.37 -15.56
CA LEU A 143 -1.17 1.37 -14.37
C LEU A 143 -0.52 0.01 -14.13
N LEU A 144 -1.28 -1.08 -14.16
CA LEU A 144 -0.72 -2.44 -14.00
C LEU A 144 0.31 -2.78 -15.07
N GLN A 145 0.03 -2.43 -16.32
CA GLN A 145 0.96 -2.66 -17.42
C GLN A 145 2.25 -1.86 -17.26
N TYR A 146 2.14 -0.60 -16.84
CA TYR A 146 3.30 0.24 -16.54
C TYR A 146 4.17 -0.38 -15.44
N VAL A 147 3.56 -0.84 -14.35
CA VAL A 147 4.27 -1.49 -13.25
C VAL A 147 4.88 -2.82 -13.69
N ALA A 148 4.16 -3.65 -14.45
CA ALA A 148 4.70 -4.90 -15.00
C ALA A 148 5.92 -4.65 -15.90
N ASN A 149 5.88 -3.61 -16.75
CA ASN A 149 6.97 -3.23 -17.63
C ASN A 149 8.20 -2.72 -16.86
N THR A 150 7.98 -1.97 -15.77
CA THR A 150 9.07 -1.39 -14.96
C THR A 150 9.68 -2.41 -14.01
N GLN A 151 8.86 -3.22 -13.33
CA GLN A 151 9.34 -4.23 -12.38
C GLN A 151 9.81 -5.52 -13.06
N ARG A 152 9.36 -5.81 -14.28
CA ARG A 152 9.69 -7.03 -15.05
C ARG A 152 9.47 -8.33 -14.29
N THR A 153 8.52 -8.35 -13.38
CA THR A 153 8.13 -9.49 -12.55
C THR A 153 6.63 -9.51 -12.33
N ALA A 154 6.09 -10.66 -11.98
CA ALA A 154 4.71 -10.77 -11.52
C ALA A 154 4.50 -9.95 -10.24
N LEU A 155 3.25 -9.52 -10.03
CA LEU A 155 2.85 -8.67 -8.91
C LEU A 155 1.89 -9.44 -7.95
N PRO A 156 2.32 -10.58 -7.36
CA PRO A 156 1.41 -11.47 -6.62
C PRO A 156 0.90 -10.86 -5.30
N HIS A 157 1.50 -9.77 -4.82
CA HIS A 157 1.04 -9.03 -3.64
C HIS A 157 -0.13 -8.08 -3.94
N ILE A 158 -0.38 -7.76 -5.21
CA ILE A 158 -1.54 -6.96 -5.61
C ILE A 158 -2.72 -7.91 -5.83
N ARG A 159 -3.49 -8.13 -4.75
CA ARG A 159 -4.52 -9.19 -4.69
C ARG A 159 -5.94 -8.68 -4.79
N SER A 160 -6.16 -7.39 -4.66
CA SER A 160 -7.48 -6.77 -4.67
C SER A 160 -7.45 -5.37 -5.24
N LEU A 161 -8.61 -4.93 -5.68
CA LEU A 161 -8.90 -3.58 -6.14
C LEU A 161 -10.09 -3.06 -5.36
N SER A 162 -10.02 -1.84 -4.86
CA SER A 162 -11.13 -1.17 -4.18
C SER A 162 -11.62 0.04 -4.96
N VAL A 163 -12.94 0.26 -4.96
CA VAL A 163 -13.52 1.48 -5.53
C VAL A 163 -13.65 2.53 -4.44
N GLU A 164 -13.16 3.73 -4.72
CA GLU A 164 -13.39 4.89 -3.88
C GLU A 164 -14.43 5.80 -4.53
N ASN A 165 -15.62 5.96 -3.89
CA ASN A 165 -16.62 6.92 -4.36
C ASN A 165 -16.51 8.23 -3.59
N ARG A 166 -16.58 9.37 -4.29
CA ARG A 166 -16.56 10.68 -3.63
C ARG A 166 -17.75 10.90 -2.70
N SER A 167 -18.89 10.26 -2.98
CA SER A 167 -20.10 10.33 -2.15
C SER A 167 -19.92 9.75 -0.75
N ASP A 168 -18.98 8.82 -0.56
CA ASP A 168 -18.77 8.11 0.71
C ASP A 168 -18.04 8.97 1.75
N SER A 169 -17.48 10.11 1.34
CA SER A 169 -16.67 10.97 2.21
C SER A 169 -17.01 12.46 2.03
N LEU A 170 -16.59 13.26 2.99
CA LEU A 170 -16.62 14.71 2.88
C LEU A 170 -15.57 15.14 1.84
N VAL A 171 -16.03 15.91 0.85
CA VAL A 171 -15.15 16.49 -0.15
C VAL A 171 -14.50 17.74 0.42
N LEU A 172 -13.20 17.68 0.65
CA LEU A 172 -12.37 18.81 1.05
C LEU A 172 -11.54 19.25 -0.16
N ASP A 173 -11.66 20.48 -0.58
CA ASP A 173 -10.79 21.05 -1.61
C ASP A 173 -9.36 21.31 -1.09
N ALA A 174 -8.45 21.65 -1.99
CA ALA A 174 -7.06 21.92 -1.63
C ALA A 174 -6.88 23.11 -0.68
N ALA A 175 -7.68 24.17 -0.88
CA ALA A 175 -7.62 25.35 -0.02
C ALA A 175 -8.09 24.99 1.40
N THR A 176 -9.21 24.29 1.51
CA THR A 176 -9.73 23.79 2.79
C THR A 176 -8.73 22.90 3.51
N ARG A 177 -8.12 21.92 2.80
CA ARG A 177 -7.09 21.02 3.40
C ARG A 177 -5.91 21.80 3.95
N ARG A 178 -5.43 22.79 3.20
CA ARG A 178 -4.33 23.66 3.60
C ARG A 178 -4.70 24.55 4.76
N ASN A 179 -5.87 25.18 4.71
CA ASN A 179 -6.33 26.10 5.77
C ASN A 179 -6.65 25.37 7.07
N LEU A 180 -7.10 24.12 7.02
CA LEU A 180 -7.27 23.25 8.19
C LEU A 180 -5.94 22.66 8.69
N GLU A 181 -4.84 22.89 7.98
CA GLU A 181 -3.52 22.37 8.33
C GLU A 181 -3.57 20.85 8.65
N LEU A 182 -4.21 20.07 7.78
CA LEU A 182 -4.42 18.65 8.03
C LEU A 182 -3.10 17.89 8.17
N GLU A 183 -2.17 18.09 7.22
CA GLU A 183 -0.85 17.43 7.19
C GLU A 183 0.30 18.41 6.91
N GLN A 184 0.01 19.60 6.40
CA GLN A 184 0.98 20.64 6.10
C GLN A 184 0.63 21.90 6.88
N ALA A 185 1.49 22.33 7.78
CA ALA A 185 1.33 23.57 8.51
C ALA A 185 1.97 24.74 7.76
N THR A 186 1.37 25.91 7.84
CA THR A 186 1.92 27.17 7.31
C THR A 186 3.29 27.48 7.91
N SER A 187 3.52 27.05 9.15
CA SER A 187 4.81 27.16 9.84
C SER A 187 5.89 26.17 9.37
N GLY A 188 5.55 25.21 8.51
CA GLY A 188 6.42 24.11 8.10
C GLY A 188 6.65 23.04 9.19
N ASN A 189 6.07 23.19 10.39
CA ASN A 189 6.23 22.23 11.47
C ASN A 189 5.05 21.24 11.53
N LEU A 190 5.32 19.96 11.27
CA LEU A 190 4.31 18.89 11.30
C LEU A 190 3.55 18.81 12.63
N ARG A 191 4.17 19.15 13.75
CA ARG A 191 3.51 19.14 15.08
C ARG A 191 2.34 20.10 15.21
N HIS A 192 2.26 21.12 14.33
CA HIS A 192 1.17 22.08 14.29
C HIS A 192 0.03 21.66 13.37
N THR A 193 0.10 20.47 12.78
CA THR A 193 -0.95 19.91 11.92
C THR A 193 -1.88 18.99 12.70
N LEU A 194 -3.08 18.73 12.12
CA LEU A 194 -4.01 17.76 12.70
C LEU A 194 -3.38 16.36 12.81
N VAL A 195 -2.66 15.92 11.77
CA VAL A 195 -1.89 14.66 11.79
C VAL A 195 -0.86 14.68 12.92
N GLY A 196 -0.08 15.75 13.06
CA GLY A 196 0.96 15.86 14.08
C GLY A 196 0.43 15.78 15.51
N VAL A 197 -0.79 16.26 15.74
CA VAL A 197 -1.48 16.16 17.05
C VAL A 197 -2.02 14.78 17.30
N LEU A 198 -2.70 14.18 16.29
CA LEU A 198 -3.43 12.92 16.44
C LEU A 198 -2.56 11.68 16.29
N ASP A 199 -1.46 11.73 15.52
CA ASP A 199 -0.66 10.54 15.25
C ASP A 199 0.11 10.08 16.49
N ARG A 200 -0.50 9.12 17.18
CA ARG A 200 0.07 8.34 18.28
C ARG A 200 0.13 6.85 17.92
N THR A 201 0.03 6.55 16.64
CA THR A 201 0.06 5.17 16.15
C THR A 201 1.40 4.49 16.45
N ALA A 202 1.34 3.23 16.87
CA ALA A 202 2.52 2.44 17.21
C ALA A 202 3.27 1.95 15.96
N THR A 203 2.53 1.73 14.84
CA THR A 203 3.06 1.13 13.62
C THR A 203 3.06 2.12 12.45
N ALA A 204 3.95 1.92 11.48
CA ALA A 204 3.96 2.66 10.23
C ALA A 204 2.64 2.49 9.44
N MET A 205 2.13 1.25 9.37
CA MET A 205 0.83 0.91 8.75
C MET A 205 -0.33 1.69 9.38
N GLY A 206 -0.37 1.78 10.71
CA GLY A 206 -1.35 2.58 11.45
C GLY A 206 -1.24 4.08 11.12
N GLY A 207 -0.02 4.60 10.99
CA GLY A 207 0.22 5.97 10.59
C GLY A 207 -0.29 6.29 9.19
N ARG A 208 -0.09 5.39 8.22
CA ARG A 208 -0.66 5.50 6.86
C ARG A 208 -2.20 5.46 6.89
N LEU A 209 -2.78 4.53 7.65
CA LEU A 209 -4.23 4.42 7.78
C LEU A 209 -4.86 5.69 8.40
N LEU A 210 -4.26 6.25 9.46
CA LEU A 210 -4.73 7.48 10.09
C LEU A 210 -4.74 8.65 9.10
N ARG A 211 -3.69 8.81 8.30
CA ARG A 211 -3.64 9.85 7.25
C ARG A 211 -4.73 9.68 6.22
N ARG A 212 -4.94 8.45 5.74
CA ARG A 212 -6.05 8.13 4.83
C ARG A 212 -7.41 8.52 5.43
N TRP A 213 -7.65 8.27 6.71
CA TRP A 213 -8.89 8.66 7.39
C TRP A 213 -9.05 10.18 7.49
N ILE A 214 -7.98 10.91 7.81
CA ILE A 214 -8.00 12.38 7.91
C ILE A 214 -8.24 13.01 6.53
N HIS A 215 -7.62 12.46 5.49
CA HIS A 215 -7.79 12.97 4.12
C HIS A 215 -9.11 12.57 3.46
N ARG A 216 -9.79 11.55 3.98
CA ARG A 216 -11.07 11.05 3.48
C ARG A 216 -12.04 10.78 4.63
N PRO A 217 -12.55 11.83 5.29
CA PRO A 217 -13.52 11.67 6.38
C PRO A 217 -14.81 11.04 5.85
N LEU A 218 -15.20 9.90 6.42
CA LEU A 218 -16.39 9.17 5.98
C LEU A 218 -17.68 9.94 6.32
N ARG A 219 -18.74 9.67 5.55
CA ARG A 219 -20.10 10.17 5.79
C ARG A 219 -21.03 9.11 6.38
N ASP A 220 -20.63 7.85 6.31
CA ASP A 220 -21.40 6.74 6.86
C ASP A 220 -21.42 6.82 8.38
N GLN A 221 -22.58 7.21 8.91
CA GLN A 221 -22.78 7.44 10.34
C GLN A 221 -22.67 6.15 11.15
N ALA A 222 -23.11 5.02 10.60
CA ALA A 222 -23.02 3.73 11.30
C ALA A 222 -21.55 3.30 11.48
N VAL A 223 -20.70 3.49 10.45
CA VAL A 223 -19.25 3.23 10.55
C VAL A 223 -18.59 4.16 11.55
N LEU A 224 -18.99 5.45 11.58
CA LEU A 224 -18.44 6.41 12.53
C LEU A 224 -18.83 6.08 13.96
N GLU A 225 -20.09 5.73 14.21
CA GLU A 225 -20.58 5.30 15.53
C GLU A 225 -19.86 4.04 16.03
N GLN A 226 -19.65 3.04 15.16
CA GLN A 226 -18.87 1.85 15.51
C GLN A 226 -17.44 2.20 15.93
N ARG A 227 -16.76 3.10 15.20
CA ARG A 227 -15.42 3.54 15.56
C ARG A 227 -15.38 4.29 16.89
N LEU A 228 -16.37 5.15 17.16
CA LEU A 228 -16.47 5.88 18.42
C LEU A 228 -16.75 4.95 19.59
N GLN A 229 -17.65 3.96 19.43
CA GLN A 229 -17.94 2.94 20.45
C GLN A 229 -16.70 2.12 20.77
N CYS A 230 -15.98 1.65 19.74
CA CYS A 230 -14.71 0.94 19.89
C CYS A 230 -13.68 1.78 20.65
N THR A 231 -13.55 3.06 20.31
CA THR A 231 -12.64 3.98 21.00
C THR A 231 -13.04 4.14 22.47
N GLY A 232 -14.34 4.29 22.76
CA GLY A 232 -14.86 4.33 24.13
C GLY A 232 -14.54 3.07 24.93
N ALA A 233 -14.77 1.89 24.34
CA ALA A 233 -14.48 0.60 24.98
C ALA A 233 -12.99 0.43 25.34
N LEU A 234 -12.09 0.93 24.47
CA LEU A 234 -10.63 0.92 24.71
C LEU A 234 -10.21 1.87 25.84
N ILE A 235 -10.86 3.03 25.94
CA ILE A 235 -10.58 4.04 26.98
C ILE A 235 -11.11 3.56 28.32
N ASP A 236 -12.36 3.14 28.38
CA ASP A 236 -13.05 2.75 29.62
C ASP A 236 -12.35 1.59 30.35
N ARG A 237 -11.67 0.73 29.60
CA ARG A 237 -10.93 -0.41 30.15
C ARG A 237 -9.43 -0.17 30.28
N ASP A 238 -8.93 1.01 29.88
CA ASP A 238 -7.49 1.35 29.82
C ASP A 238 -6.64 0.32 29.06
N CYS A 239 -7.25 -0.38 28.06
CA CYS A 239 -6.58 -1.41 27.29
C CYS A 239 -5.67 -0.85 26.20
N HIS A 240 -5.91 0.39 25.77
CA HIS A 240 -5.21 1.04 24.66
C HIS A 240 -3.70 1.14 24.88
N THR A 241 -3.26 1.34 26.13
CA THR A 241 -1.82 1.44 26.47
C THR A 241 -1.10 0.10 26.26
N GLY A 242 -1.69 -1.01 26.72
CA GLY A 242 -1.13 -2.36 26.53
C GLY A 242 -1.07 -2.77 25.07
N ILE A 243 -2.17 -2.58 24.33
CA ILE A 243 -2.23 -2.85 22.88
C ILE A 243 -1.20 -2.01 22.12
N ASN A 244 -1.09 -0.71 22.42
CA ASN A 244 -0.09 0.15 21.80
C ASN A 244 1.34 -0.33 22.07
N ALA A 245 1.63 -0.77 23.29
CA ALA A 245 2.94 -1.30 23.67
C ALA A 245 3.28 -2.58 22.88
N SER A 246 2.32 -3.52 22.75
CA SER A 246 2.48 -4.73 21.95
C SER A 246 2.73 -4.41 20.47
N LEU A 247 1.96 -3.47 19.90
CA LEU A 247 2.09 -3.08 18.50
C LEU A 247 3.42 -2.38 18.16
N ARG A 248 4.14 -1.78 19.12
CA ARG A 248 5.45 -1.15 18.87
C ARG A 248 6.52 -2.12 18.38
N GLY A 249 6.39 -3.39 18.70
CA GLY A 249 7.29 -4.45 18.20
C GLY A 249 6.97 -4.92 16.80
N CYS A 250 5.83 -4.50 16.23
CA CYS A 250 5.38 -4.95 14.92
C CYS A 250 6.09 -4.17 13.80
N ALA A 251 6.78 -4.89 12.93
CA ALA A 251 7.39 -4.34 11.72
C ALA A 251 6.33 -3.94 10.67
N ASP A 252 6.76 -3.28 9.61
CA ASP A 252 5.88 -2.93 8.48
C ASP A 252 5.60 -4.16 7.59
N ILE A 253 4.65 -4.99 8.03
CA ILE A 253 4.30 -6.25 7.39
C ILE A 253 3.83 -6.02 5.94
N GLU A 254 3.05 -4.97 5.66
CA GLU A 254 2.59 -4.65 4.30
C GLU A 254 3.79 -4.51 3.35
N ARG A 255 4.78 -3.70 3.72
CA ARG A 255 5.97 -3.45 2.90
C ARG A 255 6.92 -4.66 2.85
N ILE A 256 7.03 -5.42 3.93
CA ILE A 256 7.81 -6.66 3.95
C ILE A 256 7.23 -7.68 2.98
N LEU A 257 5.91 -7.91 3.00
CA LEU A 257 5.23 -8.86 2.11
C LEU A 257 5.39 -8.46 0.63
N SER A 258 5.31 -7.18 0.32
CA SER A 258 5.56 -6.70 -1.04
C SER A 258 7.00 -6.97 -1.49
N ARG A 259 8.01 -6.74 -0.62
CA ARG A 259 9.41 -7.06 -0.95
C ARG A 259 9.64 -8.56 -1.11
N ILE A 260 8.99 -9.40 -0.31
CA ILE A 260 9.04 -10.87 -0.48
C ILE A 260 8.45 -11.27 -1.83
N ALA A 261 7.27 -10.74 -2.17
CA ALA A 261 6.61 -11.03 -3.44
C ALA A 261 7.43 -10.59 -4.66
N LEU A 262 8.10 -9.43 -4.57
CA LEU A 262 8.99 -8.88 -5.59
C LEU A 262 10.42 -9.48 -5.56
N LYS A 263 10.68 -10.46 -4.68
CA LYS A 263 11.99 -11.11 -4.51
C LYS A 263 13.14 -10.14 -4.19
N SER A 264 12.81 -9.04 -3.50
CA SER A 264 13.75 -8.00 -3.08
C SER A 264 13.91 -7.90 -1.56
N ALA A 265 13.29 -8.82 -0.81
CA ALA A 265 13.36 -8.88 0.64
C ALA A 265 14.81 -9.11 1.12
N ARG A 266 15.16 -8.45 2.21
CA ARG A 266 16.45 -8.61 2.90
C ARG A 266 16.30 -9.57 4.08
N PRO A 267 17.40 -10.15 4.58
CA PRO A 267 17.32 -11.07 5.71
C PRO A 267 16.58 -10.49 6.93
N ARG A 268 16.77 -9.21 7.23
CA ARG A 268 16.07 -8.50 8.31
C ARG A 268 14.57 -8.31 8.09
N ASP A 269 14.09 -8.32 6.87
CA ASP A 269 12.65 -8.32 6.58
C ASP A 269 12.02 -9.63 7.09
N LEU A 270 12.69 -10.75 6.89
CA LEU A 270 12.20 -12.06 7.33
C LEU A 270 12.25 -12.20 8.86
N SER A 271 13.30 -11.70 9.53
CA SER A 271 13.31 -11.68 11.00
C SER A 271 12.26 -10.72 11.56
N GLY A 272 12.07 -9.53 10.96
CA GLY A 272 11.02 -8.60 11.35
C GLY A 272 9.62 -9.17 11.18
N LEU A 273 9.38 -9.94 10.10
CA LEU A 273 8.12 -10.68 9.92
C LEU A 273 7.94 -11.75 10.99
N ARG A 274 8.96 -12.58 11.25
CA ARG A 274 8.95 -13.58 12.32
C ARG A 274 8.58 -12.96 13.67
N ASP A 275 9.27 -11.89 14.05
CA ASP A 275 9.10 -11.24 15.35
C ASP A 275 7.70 -10.58 15.45
N SER A 276 7.18 -10.03 14.35
CA SER A 276 5.82 -9.51 14.28
C SER A 276 4.76 -10.61 14.43
N LEU A 277 4.95 -11.77 13.79
CA LEU A 277 4.03 -12.89 13.91
C LEU A 277 4.03 -13.48 15.34
N ALA A 278 5.16 -13.42 16.05
CA ALA A 278 5.26 -13.85 17.44
C ALA A 278 4.38 -13.01 18.40
N LEU A 279 4.05 -11.77 18.05
CA LEU A 279 3.20 -10.88 18.85
C LEU A 279 1.69 -11.19 18.72
N LEU A 280 1.28 -11.85 17.64
CA LEU A 280 -0.14 -12.02 17.30
C LEU A 280 -0.95 -12.79 18.36
N PRO A 281 -0.44 -13.88 19.00
CA PRO A 281 -1.19 -14.59 20.06
C PRO A 281 -1.50 -13.70 21.26
N ASP A 282 -0.55 -12.88 21.72
CA ASP A 282 -0.73 -12.00 22.85
C ASP A 282 -1.67 -10.84 22.51
N LEU A 283 -1.56 -10.31 21.31
CA LEU A 283 -2.46 -9.27 20.81
C LEU A 283 -3.89 -9.79 20.72
N ASP A 284 -4.10 -10.99 20.17
CA ASP A 284 -5.41 -11.63 20.06
C ASP A 284 -6.01 -11.87 21.46
N ALA A 285 -5.23 -12.32 22.44
CA ALA A 285 -5.68 -12.48 23.81
C ALA A 285 -6.13 -11.15 24.45
N GLN A 286 -5.38 -10.07 24.22
CA GLN A 286 -5.77 -8.73 24.68
C GLN A 286 -7.08 -8.26 24.03
N LEU A 287 -7.21 -8.39 22.70
CA LEU A 287 -8.39 -7.99 21.94
C LEU A 287 -9.64 -8.79 22.36
N SER A 288 -9.50 -10.11 22.52
CA SER A 288 -10.60 -11.01 22.93
C SER A 288 -11.17 -10.68 24.30
N SER A 289 -10.42 -9.95 25.14
CA SER A 289 -10.89 -9.50 26.45
C SER A 289 -11.88 -8.31 26.39
N ILE A 290 -12.02 -7.66 25.23
CA ILE A 290 -12.75 -6.42 25.04
C ILE A 290 -14.10 -6.73 24.38
N ALA A 291 -15.21 -6.45 25.09
CA ALA A 291 -16.56 -6.69 24.58
C ALA A 291 -17.01 -5.52 23.67
N ASP A 292 -16.54 -5.52 22.42
CA ASP A 292 -16.94 -4.54 21.40
C ASP A 292 -17.08 -5.23 20.03
N PRO A 293 -18.15 -4.95 19.25
CA PRO A 293 -18.41 -5.64 17.98
C PRO A 293 -17.33 -5.44 16.92
N LEU A 294 -16.73 -4.23 16.84
CA LEU A 294 -15.68 -3.94 15.89
C LEU A 294 -14.38 -4.68 16.27
N ILE A 295 -14.01 -4.66 17.55
CA ILE A 295 -12.84 -5.38 18.06
C ILE A 295 -13.01 -6.89 17.87
N ASN A 296 -14.19 -7.45 18.17
CA ASN A 296 -14.46 -8.87 17.97
C ASN A 296 -14.32 -9.29 16.51
N ARG A 297 -14.78 -8.44 15.56
CA ARG A 297 -14.61 -8.69 14.14
C ARG A 297 -13.12 -8.66 13.74
N LEU A 298 -12.36 -7.65 14.18
CA LEU A 298 -10.93 -7.55 13.91
C LEU A 298 -10.14 -8.71 14.50
N SER A 299 -10.47 -9.15 15.73
CA SER A 299 -9.85 -10.33 16.34
C SER A 299 -10.18 -11.62 15.57
N ALA A 300 -11.42 -11.77 15.09
CA ALA A 300 -11.81 -12.94 14.28
C ALA A 300 -11.12 -12.99 12.90
N GLU A 301 -10.75 -11.83 12.35
CA GLU A 301 -9.98 -11.72 11.09
C GLU A 301 -8.47 -11.90 11.31
N LEU A 302 -7.99 -11.86 12.56
CA LEU A 302 -6.59 -11.99 12.91
C LEU A 302 -6.17 -13.46 12.90
N ASP A 303 -5.56 -13.91 11.80
CA ASP A 303 -4.92 -15.24 11.75
C ASP A 303 -3.54 -15.18 12.43
N ARG A 304 -3.24 -16.15 13.26
CA ARG A 304 -1.96 -16.27 14.00
C ARG A 304 -0.79 -16.72 13.13
N HIS A 305 -1.04 -17.19 11.92
CA HIS A 305 -0.04 -17.66 10.97
C HIS A 305 1.06 -18.55 11.59
N ALA A 306 0.67 -19.45 12.52
CA ALA A 306 1.60 -20.25 13.34
C ALA A 306 2.59 -21.09 12.51
N GLY A 307 2.14 -21.62 11.36
CA GLY A 307 3.02 -22.38 10.44
C GLY A 307 4.11 -21.51 9.83
N THR A 308 3.77 -20.29 9.39
CA THR A 308 4.74 -19.34 8.83
C THR A 308 5.70 -18.85 9.89
N HIS A 309 5.21 -18.56 11.10
CA HIS A 309 6.06 -18.20 12.23
C HIS A 309 7.08 -19.31 12.55
N ALA A 310 6.62 -20.57 12.70
CA ALA A 310 7.47 -21.72 12.98
C ALA A 310 8.54 -21.92 11.89
N LEU A 311 8.15 -21.80 10.61
CA LEU A 311 9.07 -21.87 9.48
C LEU A 311 10.19 -20.81 9.60
N LEU A 312 9.81 -19.54 9.81
CA LEU A 312 10.78 -18.44 9.92
C LEU A 312 11.67 -18.59 11.16
N GLN A 313 11.12 -19.09 12.26
CA GLN A 313 11.87 -19.34 13.50
C GLN A 313 12.91 -20.43 13.34
N CYS A 314 12.60 -21.51 12.60
CA CYS A 314 13.55 -22.58 12.34
C CYS A 314 14.57 -22.21 11.26
N ALA A 315 14.16 -21.47 10.23
CA ALA A 315 14.98 -21.23 9.04
C ALA A 315 15.92 -20.04 9.16
N ILE A 316 15.53 -18.98 9.89
CA ILE A 316 16.26 -17.70 9.92
C ILE A 316 16.95 -17.54 11.26
N ARG A 317 18.23 -17.14 11.25
CA ARG A 317 18.97 -16.81 12.48
C ARG A 317 18.23 -15.74 13.29
N GLU A 318 18.41 -15.76 14.60
CA GLU A 318 17.83 -14.77 15.52
C GLU A 318 18.17 -13.34 15.09
N THR A 319 19.44 -13.09 14.80
CA THR A 319 19.93 -11.79 14.33
C THR A 319 20.65 -11.97 12.98
N PRO A 320 19.93 -11.94 11.85
CA PRO A 320 20.54 -12.13 10.55
C PRO A 320 21.32 -10.89 10.12
N PRO A 321 22.29 -11.03 9.19
CA PRO A 321 23.04 -9.90 8.61
C PRO A 321 22.12 -8.97 7.83
N VAL A 322 22.63 -7.77 7.53
CA VAL A 322 21.87 -6.78 6.72
C VAL A 322 21.77 -7.21 5.26
N LEU A 323 22.83 -7.78 4.72
CA LEU A 323 22.94 -8.17 3.32
C LEU A 323 23.11 -9.68 3.18
N LEU A 324 22.44 -10.24 2.18
CA LEU A 324 22.53 -11.69 1.89
C LEU A 324 23.96 -12.14 1.60
N ARG A 325 24.77 -11.28 0.94
CA ARG A 325 26.16 -11.58 0.60
C ARG A 325 27.09 -11.74 1.81
N ASP A 326 26.68 -11.25 2.98
CA ASP A 326 27.49 -11.34 4.20
C ASP A 326 27.44 -12.75 4.81
N GLY A 327 26.62 -13.67 4.24
CA GLY A 327 26.45 -15.04 4.69
C GLY A 327 25.71 -15.15 6.03
N GLY A 328 25.53 -16.39 6.52
CA GLY A 328 24.99 -16.63 7.86
C GLY A 328 23.54 -16.15 8.06
N VAL A 329 22.67 -16.24 7.06
CA VAL A 329 21.25 -15.88 7.13
C VAL A 329 20.42 -17.04 7.68
N ILE A 330 20.74 -18.26 7.21
CA ILE A 330 20.03 -19.49 7.59
C ILE A 330 20.54 -19.97 8.95
N ALA A 331 19.62 -20.46 9.78
CA ALA A 331 19.94 -21.02 11.09
C ALA A 331 20.67 -22.35 10.94
N ALA A 332 21.67 -22.60 11.79
CA ALA A 332 22.39 -23.86 11.81
C ALA A 332 21.44 -25.04 12.12
N GLY A 333 21.57 -26.13 11.40
CA GLY A 333 20.73 -27.33 11.51
C GLY A 333 19.43 -27.24 10.67
N TYR A 334 19.16 -26.13 9.97
CA TYR A 334 18.00 -26.05 9.10
C TYR A 334 18.19 -26.75 7.75
N ALA A 335 19.37 -26.64 7.17
CA ALA A 335 19.72 -27.27 5.90
C ALA A 335 21.11 -27.90 5.97
N ALA A 336 21.16 -29.23 6.04
CA ALA A 336 22.41 -29.98 6.20
C ALA A 336 23.46 -29.64 5.13
N ASP A 337 23.01 -29.45 3.87
CA ASP A 337 23.90 -29.11 2.75
C ASP A 337 24.56 -27.73 2.91
N LEU A 338 23.95 -26.81 3.68
CA LEU A 338 24.52 -25.50 3.99
C LEU A 338 25.42 -25.51 5.23
N ASP A 339 25.18 -26.47 6.14
CA ASP A 339 25.97 -26.59 7.35
C ASP A 339 27.35 -27.29 7.09
N GLU A 340 27.50 -27.96 5.93
CA GLU A 340 28.74 -28.59 5.46
C GLU A 340 29.66 -27.63 4.68
N LEU A 341 29.17 -26.42 4.32
CA LEU A 341 29.92 -25.37 3.60
C LEU A 341 30.55 -24.35 4.55
#